data_564a1d1df3d604f657ad3ebdbcaaa571
#
_entry.id   564a1d1df3d604f657ad3ebdbcaaa571
#
_cell.length_a   1.000
_cell.length_b   1.000
_cell.length_c   1.000
_cell.angle_alpha   90.00
_cell.angle_beta   90.00
_cell.angle_gamma   90.00
#
_symmetry.space_group_name_H-M   'P 1'
#
loop_
_entity.id
_entity.type
_entity.pdbx_description
1 polymer ?
#
loop_
_entity_poly.entity_id
_entity_poly.type
_entity_poly.pdbx_seq_one_letter_code
_entity_poly.pdbx_strand_id
1 'polypeptide(L)'
;EYSVNLPTRFYYKKRWNNGWINVVNPFRASIVLGTPGSGKSYAVVNNFIKQQIEKGFSQYIYDFKYPDLSTIAYNHLLNHPEGYKVKPKFYVINFDDPRRSHRCNPIHPDFMEDITDAYESAYTIMLNLNKTWV
;
A
#
# COMPACT_ATOMS: atom_id res chain seq x y z
N GLU A 1 5.51 -18.38 0.90
CA GLU A 1 6.47 -17.27 1.04
C GLU A 1 5.82 -15.93 0.70
N TYR A 2 5.10 -15.83 -0.41
CA TYR A 2 4.49 -14.58 -0.88
C TYR A 2 2.97 -14.47 -0.62
N SER A 3 2.37 -15.47 0.00
CA SER A 3 0.92 -15.50 0.25
C SER A 3 0.50 -14.58 1.39
N VAL A 4 -0.74 -14.11 1.34
CA VAL A 4 -1.39 -13.40 2.44
C VAL A 4 -2.51 -14.26 2.99
N ASN A 5 -2.54 -14.46 4.29
CA ASN A 5 -3.55 -15.25 4.98
C ASN A 5 -4.60 -14.33 5.61
N LEU A 6 -5.84 -14.52 5.22
CA LEU A 6 -6.97 -13.78 5.78
C LEU A 6 -7.73 -14.67 6.77
N PRO A 7 -7.81 -14.29 8.05
CA PRO A 7 -8.54 -15.07 9.03
C PRO A 7 -10.04 -15.02 8.72
N THR A 8 -10.69 -16.17 8.83
CA THR A 8 -12.12 -16.32 8.59
C THR A 8 -12.78 -17.12 9.69
N ARG A 9 -14.08 -16.94 9.81
CA ARG A 9 -14.94 -17.82 10.63
C ARG A 9 -16.08 -18.34 9.77
N PHE A 10 -16.36 -19.62 9.88
CA PHE A 10 -17.45 -20.26 9.15
C PHE A 10 -18.24 -21.22 10.05
N TYR A 11 -19.53 -21.34 9.75
CA TYR A 11 -20.42 -22.23 10.47
C TYR A 11 -20.52 -23.56 9.74
N TYR A 12 -20.11 -24.64 10.41
CA TYR A 12 -20.15 -25.99 9.86
C TYR A 12 -20.43 -27.04 10.95
N LYS A 13 -21.24 -28.04 10.65
CA LYS A 13 -21.63 -29.08 11.60
C LYS A 13 -22.15 -28.51 12.94
N LYS A 14 -23.06 -27.53 12.86
CA LYS A 14 -23.72 -26.89 14.02
C LYS A 14 -22.75 -26.15 14.96
N ARG A 15 -21.54 -25.81 14.52
CA ARG A 15 -20.56 -25.04 15.32
C ARG A 15 -19.79 -24.03 14.47
N TRP A 16 -19.32 -22.99 15.10
CA TRP A 16 -18.40 -22.03 14.50
C TRP A 16 -16.98 -22.59 14.49
N ASN A 17 -16.33 -22.48 13.35
CA ASN A 17 -14.96 -22.91 13.14
C ASN A 17 -14.14 -21.72 12.68
N ASN A 18 -12.86 -21.69 13.06
CA ASN A 18 -11.89 -20.74 12.52
C ASN A 18 -11.23 -21.36 11.29
N GLY A 19 -10.92 -20.51 10.32
CA GLY A 19 -10.25 -20.89 9.09
C GLY A 19 -9.47 -19.75 8.50
N TRP A 20 -8.92 -20.00 7.32
CA TRP A 20 -8.08 -19.05 6.59
C TRP A 20 -8.42 -19.09 5.13
N ILE A 21 -8.42 -17.93 4.51
CA ILE A 21 -8.33 -17.78 3.05
C ILE A 21 -6.89 -17.45 2.73
N ASN A 22 -6.23 -18.30 1.97
CA ASN A 22 -4.86 -18.08 1.54
C ASN A 22 -4.86 -17.46 0.13
N VAL A 23 -4.43 -16.21 0.04
CA VAL A 23 -4.21 -15.51 -1.23
C VAL A 23 -2.79 -15.81 -1.68
N VAL A 24 -2.64 -16.79 -2.56
CA VAL A 24 -1.34 -17.25 -3.03
C VAL A 24 -0.82 -16.30 -4.12
N ASN A 25 0.44 -15.86 -3.97
CA ASN A 25 1.13 -15.00 -4.93
C ASN A 25 0.29 -13.78 -5.36
N PRO A 26 -0.03 -12.84 -4.45
CA PRO A 26 -0.89 -11.69 -4.72
C PRO A 26 -0.18 -10.60 -5.55
N PHE A 27 0.50 -10.99 -6.63
CA PHE A 27 1.20 -10.06 -7.56
C PHE A 27 0.29 -9.52 -8.66
N ARG A 28 -0.91 -10.07 -8.78
CA ARG A 28 -1.94 -9.57 -9.67
C ARG A 28 -2.90 -8.68 -8.88
N ALA A 29 -3.60 -7.79 -9.58
CA ALA A 29 -4.59 -6.94 -8.96
C ALA A 29 -5.69 -7.77 -8.25
N SER A 30 -6.04 -7.35 -7.04
CA SER A 30 -7.15 -7.91 -6.27
C SER A 30 -8.16 -6.80 -6.01
N ILE A 31 -9.45 -7.11 -6.14
CA ILE A 31 -10.53 -6.19 -5.81
C ILE A 31 -11.32 -6.71 -4.61
N VAL A 32 -11.60 -5.81 -3.67
CA VAL A 32 -12.40 -6.11 -2.47
C VAL A 32 -13.66 -5.27 -2.49
N LEU A 33 -14.78 -5.91 -2.69
CA LEU A 33 -16.08 -5.27 -2.77
C LEU A 33 -16.86 -5.40 -1.45
N GLY A 34 -17.63 -4.38 -1.14
CA GLY A 34 -18.48 -4.36 0.04
C GLY A 34 -19.02 -2.95 0.33
N THR A 35 -20.12 -2.88 1.03
CA THR A 35 -20.74 -1.61 1.44
C THR A 35 -19.85 -0.83 2.42
N PRO A 36 -20.04 0.47 2.59
CA PRO A 36 -19.41 1.25 3.66
C PRO A 36 -19.66 0.58 5.02
N GLY A 37 -18.63 0.52 5.87
CA GLY A 37 -18.73 -0.10 7.19
C GLY A 37 -18.67 -1.64 7.22
N SER A 38 -18.56 -2.33 6.10
CA SER A 38 -18.51 -3.81 6.04
C SER A 38 -17.20 -4.43 6.55
N GLY A 39 -16.27 -3.64 7.07
CA GLY A 39 -15.01 -4.13 7.64
C GLY A 39 -13.93 -4.49 6.62
N LYS A 40 -14.02 -4.07 5.35
CA LYS A 40 -13.02 -4.37 4.30
C LYS A 40 -11.59 -4.04 4.72
N SER A 41 -11.40 -2.83 5.24
CA SER A 41 -10.06 -2.38 5.67
C SER A 41 -9.54 -3.27 6.80
N TYR A 42 -10.36 -3.57 7.79
CA TYR A 42 -9.99 -4.39 8.94
C TYR A 42 -9.70 -5.85 8.55
N ALA A 43 -10.61 -6.46 7.81
CA ALA A 43 -10.54 -7.89 7.50
C ALA A 43 -9.52 -8.22 6.40
N VAL A 44 -9.29 -7.32 5.45
CA VAL A 44 -8.46 -7.59 4.28
C VAL A 44 -7.25 -6.65 4.23
N VAL A 45 -7.46 -5.34 4.07
CA VAL A 45 -6.37 -4.39 3.77
C VAL A 45 -5.31 -4.38 4.87
N ASN A 46 -5.72 -4.36 6.13
CA ASN A 46 -4.79 -4.38 7.26
C ASN A 46 -3.94 -5.66 7.29
N ASN A 47 -4.53 -6.80 6.93
CA ASN A 47 -3.80 -8.07 6.87
C ASN A 47 -2.78 -8.07 5.72
N PHE A 48 -3.10 -7.48 4.58
CA PHE A 48 -2.16 -7.31 3.48
C PHE A 48 -0.99 -6.41 3.90
N ILE A 49 -1.27 -5.22 4.44
CA ILE A 49 -0.24 -4.26 4.88
C ILE A 49 0.72 -4.94 5.88
N LYS A 50 0.18 -5.54 6.94
CA LYS A 50 0.99 -6.14 8.00
C LYS A 50 1.86 -7.28 7.50
N GLN A 51 1.26 -8.25 6.82
CA GLN A 51 2.00 -9.43 6.37
C GLN A 51 3.03 -9.12 5.27
N GLN A 52 2.78 -8.11 4.45
CA GLN A 52 3.77 -7.68 3.46
C GLN A 52 4.93 -6.93 4.12
N ILE A 53 4.69 -6.14 5.17
CA ILE A 53 5.76 -5.53 5.97
C ILE A 53 6.63 -6.61 6.60
N GLU A 54 6.03 -7.61 7.26
CA GLU A 54 6.76 -8.73 7.89
C GLU A 54 7.62 -9.52 6.88
N LYS A 55 7.22 -9.53 5.62
CA LYS A 55 7.94 -10.20 4.52
C LYS A 55 8.94 -9.31 3.79
N GLY A 56 9.10 -8.06 4.21
CA GLY A 56 10.07 -7.13 3.63
C GLY A 56 9.68 -6.54 2.27
N PHE A 57 8.40 -6.49 1.93
CA PHE A 57 7.93 -5.87 0.69
C PHE A 57 7.87 -4.36 0.78
N SER A 58 8.29 -3.69 -0.30
CA SER A 58 7.98 -2.27 -0.51
C SER A 58 6.50 -2.10 -0.80
N GLN A 59 5.89 -1.05 -0.24
CA GLN A 59 4.46 -0.80 -0.39
C GLN A 59 4.19 0.66 -0.77
N TYR A 60 3.18 0.85 -1.60
CA TYR A 60 2.52 2.13 -1.80
C TYR A 60 1.09 2.03 -1.27
N ILE A 61 0.72 2.89 -0.32
CA ILE A 61 -0.58 2.86 0.34
C ILE A 61 -1.28 4.18 0.07
N TYR A 62 -2.40 4.12 -0.66
CA TYR A 62 -3.30 5.25 -0.80
C TYR A 62 -4.33 5.25 0.34
N ASP A 63 -4.14 6.16 1.29
CA ASP A 63 -4.95 6.26 2.50
C ASP A 63 -6.01 7.35 2.36
N PHE A 64 -7.17 6.98 1.81
CA PHE A 64 -8.28 7.90 1.60
C PHE A 64 -8.84 8.50 2.91
N LYS A 65 -8.71 7.77 4.01
CA LYS A 65 -9.13 8.19 5.35
C LYS A 65 -7.93 8.47 6.25
N TYR A 66 -6.95 9.17 5.71
CA TYR A 66 -5.76 9.53 6.46
C TYR A 66 -6.10 10.03 7.88
N PRO A 67 -5.43 9.53 8.95
CA PRO A 67 -4.22 8.71 8.91
C PRO A 67 -4.43 7.20 9.24
N ASP A 68 -5.58 6.60 8.92
CA ASP A 68 -5.93 5.26 9.39
C ASP A 68 -4.93 4.17 8.96
N LEU A 69 -4.76 3.97 7.66
CA LEU A 69 -3.87 2.93 7.12
C LEU A 69 -2.39 3.30 7.30
N SER A 70 -2.08 4.57 7.18
CA SER A 70 -0.72 5.11 7.36
C SER A 70 -0.20 4.85 8.78
N THR A 71 -1.04 5.06 9.79
CA THR A 71 -0.72 4.79 11.19
C THR A 71 -0.49 3.29 11.43
N ILE A 72 -1.35 2.44 10.87
CA ILE A 72 -1.21 0.98 10.98
C ILE A 72 0.11 0.52 10.34
N ALA A 73 0.40 0.99 9.13
CA ALA A 73 1.62 0.64 8.42
C ALA A 73 2.87 1.09 9.17
N TYR A 74 2.90 2.34 9.63
CA TYR A 74 4.04 2.89 10.36
C TYR A 74 4.30 2.16 11.67
N ASN A 75 3.28 1.96 12.50
CA ASN A 75 3.42 1.28 13.78
C ASN A 75 3.83 -0.18 13.59
N HIS A 76 3.29 -0.86 12.56
CA HIS A 76 3.66 -2.23 12.27
C HIS A 76 5.11 -2.33 11.81
N LEU A 77 5.56 -1.41 10.96
CA LEU A 77 6.95 -1.33 10.50
C LEU A 77 7.95 -1.08 11.64
N LEU A 78 7.60 -0.23 12.60
CA LEU A 78 8.44 0.01 13.77
C LEU A 78 8.63 -1.25 14.64
N ASN A 79 7.60 -2.09 14.72
CA ASN A 79 7.61 -3.30 15.55
C ASN A 79 8.16 -4.54 14.81
N HIS A 80 8.25 -4.51 13.47
CA HIS A 80 8.67 -5.64 12.63
C HIS A 80 9.68 -5.21 11.55
N PRO A 81 10.85 -4.67 11.95
CA PRO A 81 11.87 -4.26 10.98
C PRO A 81 12.66 -5.44 10.40
N GLU A 82 12.55 -6.63 11.01
CA GLU A 82 13.33 -7.83 10.71
C GLU A 82 13.10 -8.41 9.31
N GLY A 83 11.97 -8.08 8.68
CA GLY A 83 11.68 -8.50 7.31
C GLY A 83 12.59 -7.85 6.25
N TYR A 84 13.30 -6.79 6.61
CA TYR A 84 14.09 -5.99 5.68
C TYR A 84 15.59 -6.17 5.89
N LYS A 85 16.32 -6.44 4.79
CA LYS A 85 17.79 -6.52 4.81
C LYS A 85 18.46 -5.16 5.05
N VAL A 86 17.80 -4.09 4.66
CA VAL A 86 18.25 -2.70 4.82
C VAL A 86 17.13 -1.95 5.52
N LYS A 87 17.47 -1.06 6.45
CA LYS A 87 16.47 -0.28 7.19
C LYS A 87 15.50 0.43 6.23
N PRO A 88 14.23 0.11 6.28
CA PRO A 88 13.24 0.71 5.38
C PRO A 88 13.02 2.18 5.71
N LYS A 89 12.72 2.97 4.69
CA LYS A 89 12.31 4.37 4.83
C LYS A 89 10.80 4.46 4.70
N PHE A 90 10.18 5.27 5.53
CA PHE A 90 8.75 5.51 5.50
C PHE A 90 8.49 6.96 5.07
N TYR A 91 7.73 7.12 4.01
CA TYR A 91 7.38 8.43 3.47
C TYR A 91 5.88 8.63 3.53
N VAL A 92 5.47 9.83 3.91
CA VAL A 92 4.06 10.27 3.88
C VAL A 92 3.97 11.47 2.97
N ILE A 93 3.12 11.40 1.94
CA ILE A 93 2.78 12.53 1.09
C ILE A 93 1.36 12.95 1.48
N ASN A 94 1.24 14.09 2.13
CA ASN A 94 -0.02 14.62 2.62
C ASN A 94 -0.35 15.92 1.90
N PHE A 95 -1.39 15.89 1.07
CA PHE A 95 -1.81 17.07 0.30
C PHE A 95 -2.67 18.04 1.15
N ASP A 96 -3.29 17.57 2.23
CA ASP A 96 -4.12 18.41 3.11
C ASP A 96 -3.28 19.26 4.07
N ASP A 97 -2.12 18.75 4.50
CA ASP A 97 -1.17 19.51 5.31
C ASP A 97 0.27 19.34 4.78
N PRO A 98 0.69 20.19 3.84
CA PRO A 98 2.04 20.13 3.27
C PRO A 98 3.18 20.32 4.28
N ARG A 99 2.90 20.89 5.46
CA ARG A 99 3.90 21.04 6.54
C ARG A 99 4.23 19.72 7.22
N ARG A 100 3.32 18.75 7.14
CA ARG A 100 3.46 17.39 7.66
C ARG A 100 3.64 16.37 6.56
N SER A 101 4.14 16.79 5.42
CA SER A 101 4.35 15.96 4.24
C SER A 101 5.85 15.87 3.92
N HIS A 102 6.29 14.68 3.55
CA HIS A 102 7.58 14.56 2.88
C HIS A 102 7.50 15.17 1.48
N ARG A 103 8.64 15.68 1.02
CA ARG A 103 8.75 16.22 -0.33
C ARG A 103 9.28 15.14 -1.26
N CYS A 104 8.68 15.03 -2.43
CA CYS A 104 9.12 14.16 -3.49
C CYS A 104 9.38 14.99 -4.73
N ASN A 105 10.53 14.79 -5.36
CA ASN A 105 10.81 15.35 -6.67
C ASN A 105 10.75 14.23 -7.71
N PRO A 106 9.63 14.09 -8.45
CA PRO A 106 9.47 13.01 -9.43
C PRO A 106 10.39 13.18 -10.66
N ILE A 107 10.99 14.35 -10.83
CA ILE A 107 11.90 14.65 -11.93
C ILE A 107 13.35 14.85 -11.44
N HIS A 108 13.73 14.16 -10.37
CA HIS A 108 15.10 14.24 -9.86
C HIS A 108 16.07 13.50 -10.79
N PRO A 109 17.16 14.14 -11.25
CA PRO A 109 18.07 13.54 -12.22
C PRO A 109 18.66 12.18 -11.83
N ASP A 110 18.89 11.94 -10.54
CA ASP A 110 19.46 10.67 -10.04
C ASP A 110 18.57 9.45 -10.28
N PHE A 111 17.30 9.65 -10.63
CA PHE A 111 16.34 8.59 -10.94
C PHE A 111 16.04 8.46 -12.43
N MET A 112 16.78 9.19 -13.29
CA MET A 112 16.64 9.16 -14.73
C MET A 112 17.86 8.47 -15.34
N GLU A 113 17.62 7.44 -16.14
CA GLU A 113 18.68 6.71 -16.83
C GLU A 113 19.04 7.40 -18.16
N ASP A 114 18.02 7.97 -18.82
CA ASP A 114 18.22 8.66 -20.08
C ASP A 114 17.24 9.85 -20.29
N ILE A 115 17.33 10.49 -21.44
CA ILE A 115 16.49 11.63 -21.82
C ILE A 115 15.01 11.24 -22.00
N THR A 116 14.73 9.97 -22.28
CA THR A 116 13.37 9.46 -22.46
C THR A 116 12.61 9.49 -21.14
N ASP A 117 13.27 9.15 -20.04
CA ASP A 117 12.69 9.20 -18.69
C ASP A 117 12.29 10.64 -18.32
N ALA A 118 13.14 11.62 -18.67
CA ALA A 118 12.86 13.03 -18.46
C ALA A 118 11.63 13.48 -19.28
N TYR A 119 11.57 13.06 -20.55
CA TYR A 119 10.46 13.36 -21.44
C TYR A 119 9.14 12.75 -20.92
N GLU A 120 9.12 11.45 -20.59
CA GLU A 120 7.94 10.77 -20.08
C GLU A 120 7.44 11.35 -18.76
N SER A 121 8.37 11.70 -17.87
CA SER A 121 8.05 12.33 -16.60
C SER A 121 7.39 13.70 -16.80
N ALA A 122 7.99 14.54 -17.65
CA ALA A 122 7.44 15.86 -17.99
C ALA A 122 6.08 15.74 -18.67
N TYR A 123 5.96 14.84 -19.66
CA TYR A 123 4.71 14.54 -20.37
C TYR A 123 3.60 14.13 -19.41
N THR A 124 3.87 13.19 -18.50
CA THR A 124 2.93 12.71 -17.51
C THR A 124 2.46 13.82 -16.57
N ILE A 125 3.37 14.67 -16.12
CA ILE A 125 3.03 15.83 -15.27
C ILE A 125 2.12 16.79 -16.03
N MET A 126 2.48 17.16 -17.25
CA MET A 126 1.70 18.10 -18.05
C MET A 126 0.31 17.54 -18.38
N LEU A 127 0.21 16.28 -18.75
CA LEU A 127 -1.05 15.61 -19.04
C LEU A 127 -2.00 15.58 -17.82
N ASN A 128 -1.46 15.41 -16.62
CA ASN A 128 -2.25 15.41 -15.40
C ASN A 128 -2.65 16.81 -14.94
N LEU A 129 -1.85 17.83 -15.27
CA LEU A 129 -2.22 19.22 -14.99
C LEU A 129 -3.32 19.71 -15.92
N ASN A 130 -3.20 19.43 -17.20
CA ASN A 130 -4.22 19.78 -18.18
C ASN A 130 -4.18 18.86 -19.40
N LYS A 131 -5.23 18.07 -19.61
CA LYS A 131 -5.34 17.13 -20.74
C LYS A 131 -5.30 17.76 -22.13
N THR A 132 -5.49 19.08 -22.22
CA THR A 132 -5.45 19.79 -23.49
C THR A 132 -4.05 20.28 -23.89
N TRP A 133 -3.06 20.08 -23.04
CA TRP A 133 -1.68 20.52 -23.31
C TRP A 133 -0.82 19.47 -24.04
N VAL A 134 -1.41 18.31 -24.32
CA VAL A 134 -0.71 17.18 -24.96
C VAL A 134 -1.55 16.65 -26.11
#